data_d9204539af640340e1d102acdf1a5319
#
_entry.id   d9204539af640340e1d102acdf1a5319
#
_cell.length_a   1.000
_cell.length_b   1.000
_cell.length_c   1.000
_cell.angle_alpha   90.00
_cell.angle_beta   90.00
_cell.angle_gamma   90.00
#
_symmetry.space_group_name_H-M   'P 1'
#
loop_
_entity.id
_entity.type
_entity.pdbx_description
1 polymer ?
#
loop_
_entity_poly.entity_id
_entity_poly.type
_entity_poly.pdbx_seq_one_letter_code
_entity_poly.pdbx_strand_id
1 'polypeptide(L)'
;TLKRVRTVMKTLVQQVDILETMTPMSFTGFRDRLDTASGFQSALFRELEFLLGYKRPDMLKYVAVDAPRRGEIERRLAERSVVDHFYNFLEHRGVTIPAELRANDVTLATQPNAEVQDGLFELYKKHADVAILFELMTDFDEGLQEWRYRHVKLVERTIGAKRGTGGSLGVEF
;
A
#
# COMPACT_ATOMS: atom_id res chain seq x y z
N THR A 1 -2.45 -12.30 7.89
CA THR A 1 -2.09 -11.22 6.95
C THR A 1 -3.25 -10.24 6.75
N LEU A 2 -4.44 -10.65 6.26
CA LEU A 2 -5.58 -9.77 5.96
C LEU A 2 -6.05 -8.95 7.18
N LYS A 3 -6.07 -9.54 8.38
CA LYS A 3 -6.41 -8.80 9.61
C LYS A 3 -5.46 -7.62 9.84
N ARG A 4 -4.17 -7.80 9.55
CA ARG A 4 -3.18 -6.73 9.70
C ARG A 4 -3.34 -5.68 8.59
N VAL A 5 -3.55 -6.09 7.34
CA VAL A 5 -3.87 -5.17 6.22
C VAL A 5 -5.05 -4.26 6.61
N ARG A 6 -6.15 -4.84 7.09
CA ARG A 6 -7.31 -4.07 7.55
C ARG A 6 -6.95 -3.06 8.65
N THR A 7 -6.14 -3.47 9.63
CA THR A 7 -5.75 -2.57 10.74
C THR A 7 -4.91 -1.40 10.23
N VAL A 8 -3.94 -1.67 9.36
CA VAL A 8 -3.06 -0.63 8.77
C VAL A 8 -3.88 0.32 7.91
N MET A 9 -4.74 -0.20 7.03
CA MET A 9 -5.61 0.62 6.18
C MET A 9 -6.53 1.53 6.97
N LYS A 10 -7.15 1.02 8.04
CA LYS A 10 -7.99 1.85 8.91
C LYS A 10 -7.21 3.05 9.47
N THR A 11 -5.97 2.84 9.90
CA THR A 11 -5.13 3.94 10.42
C THR A 11 -4.75 4.92 9.32
N LEU A 12 -4.39 4.43 8.13
CA LEU A 12 -4.05 5.28 7.00
C LEU A 12 -5.23 6.14 6.54
N VAL A 13 -6.44 5.58 6.48
CA VAL A 13 -7.65 6.32 6.15
C VAL A 13 -7.91 7.41 7.19
N GLN A 14 -7.85 7.09 8.49
CA GLN A 14 -8.05 8.07 9.55
C GLN A 14 -7.05 9.24 9.48
N GLN A 15 -5.82 9.01 9.01
CA GLN A 15 -4.84 10.08 8.83
C GLN A 15 -5.24 11.08 7.74
N VAL A 16 -5.88 10.65 6.67
CA VAL A 16 -6.31 11.56 5.59
C VAL A 16 -7.65 12.26 5.89
N ASP A 17 -8.43 11.80 6.85
CA ASP A 17 -9.68 12.43 7.27
C ASP A 17 -9.48 13.84 7.84
N ILE A 18 -8.26 14.18 8.24
CA ILE A 18 -7.87 15.55 8.64
C ILE A 18 -8.12 16.58 7.52
N LEU A 19 -8.13 16.16 6.25
CA LEU A 19 -8.49 17.01 5.12
C LEU A 19 -9.90 17.59 5.21
N GLU A 20 -10.81 16.85 5.86
CA GLU A 20 -12.22 17.23 6.00
C GLU A 20 -12.46 18.05 7.28
N THR A 21 -11.60 17.88 8.28
CA THR A 21 -11.78 18.47 9.61
C THR A 21 -10.97 19.75 9.82
N MET A 22 -9.85 19.94 9.11
CA MET A 22 -9.04 21.15 9.21
C MET A 22 -9.41 22.20 8.15
N THR A 23 -9.59 23.44 8.60
CA THR A 23 -9.79 24.57 7.69
C THR A 23 -8.49 24.94 6.96
N PRO A 24 -8.56 25.65 5.79
CA PRO A 24 -7.37 26.18 5.13
C PRO A 24 -6.48 27.04 6.03
N MET A 25 -7.08 27.85 6.90
CA MET A 25 -6.34 28.68 7.88
C MET A 25 -5.60 27.84 8.90
N SER A 26 -6.20 26.72 9.36
CA SER A 26 -5.55 25.79 10.27
C SER A 26 -4.33 25.12 9.63
N PHE A 27 -4.41 24.76 8.35
CA PHE A 27 -3.26 24.22 7.59
C PHE A 27 -2.14 25.27 7.46
N THR A 28 -2.47 26.52 7.19
CA THR A 28 -1.49 27.61 7.12
C THR A 28 -0.76 27.77 8.46
N GLY A 29 -1.50 27.89 9.56
CA GLY A 29 -0.91 28.02 10.89
C GLY A 29 -0.07 26.80 11.30
N PHE A 30 -0.42 25.60 10.84
CA PHE A 30 0.40 24.40 11.04
C PHE A 30 1.70 24.46 10.20
N ARG A 31 1.58 24.82 8.93
CA ARG A 31 2.71 24.94 7.99
C ARG A 31 3.75 25.96 8.47
N ASP A 32 3.30 27.10 9.02
CA ASP A 32 4.18 28.15 9.51
C ASP A 32 5.05 27.69 10.69
N ARG A 33 4.63 26.64 11.41
CA ARG A 33 5.40 26.03 12.50
C ARG A 33 6.38 24.95 12.04
N LEU A 34 6.35 24.55 10.77
CA LEU A 34 7.28 23.58 10.19
C LEU A 34 8.50 24.32 9.63
N ASP A 35 9.67 24.13 10.24
CA ASP A 35 10.92 24.70 9.72
C ASP A 35 11.33 24.04 8.40
N THR A 36 11.22 22.69 8.34
CA THR A 36 11.52 21.90 7.15
C THR A 36 10.47 20.80 6.96
N ALA A 37 10.19 20.47 5.71
CA ALA A 37 9.37 19.28 5.41
C ALA A 37 10.23 18.04 5.56
N SER A 38 9.79 17.07 6.37
CA SER A 38 10.44 15.77 6.48
C SER A 38 10.15 14.94 5.24
N GLY A 39 11.19 14.46 4.55
CA GLY A 39 11.10 13.51 3.45
C GLY A 39 10.87 12.06 3.89
N PHE A 40 10.60 11.82 5.17
CA PHE A 40 10.37 10.47 5.66
C PHE A 40 9.03 9.91 5.21
N GLN A 41 9.08 8.71 4.68
CA GLN A 41 7.89 7.99 4.24
C GLN A 41 7.17 7.33 5.41
N SER A 42 5.86 7.18 5.27
CA SER A 42 5.03 6.51 6.29
C SER A 42 5.45 5.06 6.51
N ALA A 43 5.82 4.73 7.74
CA ALA A 43 6.12 3.35 8.16
C ALA A 43 4.92 2.42 7.94
N LEU A 44 3.70 2.90 8.17
CA LEU A 44 2.47 2.13 7.95
C LEU A 44 2.24 1.84 6.47
N PHE A 45 2.54 2.78 5.59
CA PHE A 45 2.42 2.56 4.16
C PHE A 45 3.44 1.52 3.67
N ARG A 46 4.69 1.58 4.16
CA ARG A 46 5.70 0.55 3.87
C ARG A 46 5.27 -0.83 4.37
N GLU A 47 4.75 -0.90 5.60
CA GLU A 47 4.21 -2.15 6.12
C GLU A 47 3.08 -2.69 5.23
N LEU A 48 2.18 -1.81 4.76
CA LEU A 48 1.10 -2.20 3.84
C LEU A 48 1.66 -2.77 2.53
N GLU A 49 2.61 -2.09 1.89
CA GLU A 49 3.23 -2.58 0.66
C GLU A 49 3.84 -3.97 0.84
N PHE A 50 4.57 -4.21 1.93
CA PHE A 50 5.17 -5.52 2.21
C PHE A 50 4.11 -6.60 2.46
N LEU A 51 3.02 -6.26 3.13
CA LEU A 51 1.89 -7.17 3.34
C LEU A 51 1.18 -7.51 2.03
N LEU A 52 1.07 -6.57 1.11
CA LEU A 52 0.46 -6.78 -0.21
C LEU A 52 1.35 -7.59 -1.16
N GLY A 53 2.68 -7.48 -1.05
CA GLY A 53 3.62 -8.20 -1.88
C GLY A 53 4.73 -7.37 -2.51
N TYR A 54 4.70 -6.04 -2.37
CA TYR A 54 5.76 -5.15 -2.85
C TYR A 54 6.90 -5.09 -1.83
N LYS A 55 7.85 -6.01 -1.94
CA LYS A 55 8.92 -6.18 -0.95
C LYS A 55 10.21 -5.47 -1.39
N ARG A 56 10.25 -4.17 -1.22
CA ARG A 56 11.40 -3.31 -1.55
C ARG A 56 12.20 -2.94 -0.30
N PRO A 57 13.23 -3.72 0.07
CA PRO A 57 14.00 -3.51 1.30
C PRO A 57 14.79 -2.18 1.30
N ASP A 58 15.19 -1.69 0.13
CA ASP A 58 15.88 -0.41 -0.03
C ASP A 58 15.06 0.78 0.46
N MET A 59 13.73 0.66 0.45
CA MET A 59 12.84 1.71 0.92
C MET A 59 12.83 1.89 2.45
N LEU A 60 13.36 0.91 3.20
CA LEU A 60 13.46 1.02 4.67
C LEU A 60 14.36 2.18 5.13
N LYS A 61 15.32 2.60 4.30
CA LYS A 61 16.20 3.74 4.60
C LYS A 61 15.45 5.07 4.71
N TYR A 62 14.28 5.18 4.07
CA TYR A 62 13.46 6.40 4.08
C TYR A 62 12.41 6.42 5.21
N VAL A 63 12.39 5.42 6.06
CA VAL A 63 11.42 5.29 7.15
C VAL A 63 12.05 5.70 8.46
N ALA A 64 11.58 6.81 9.03
CA ALA A 64 11.98 7.23 10.37
C ALA A 64 11.15 6.49 11.43
N VAL A 65 11.70 5.45 11.99
CA VAL A 65 11.10 4.68 13.08
C VAL A 65 12.16 4.29 14.10
N ASP A 66 11.71 4.08 15.34
CA ASP A 66 12.54 3.48 16.38
C ASP A 66 12.94 2.03 16.05
N ALA A 67 13.95 1.51 16.75
CA ALA A 67 14.48 0.19 16.50
C ALA A 67 13.42 -0.94 16.64
N PRO A 68 12.54 -0.96 17.66
CA PRO A 68 11.49 -1.97 17.76
C PRO A 68 10.55 -1.99 16.57
N ARG A 69 10.12 -0.82 16.11
CA ARG A 69 9.20 -0.71 14.96
C ARG A 69 9.88 -1.05 13.64
N ARG A 70 11.16 -0.71 13.51
CA ARG A 70 11.97 -1.14 12.35
C ARG A 70 12.03 -2.66 12.27
N GLY A 71 12.34 -3.35 13.36
CA GLY A 71 12.36 -4.81 13.41
C GLY A 71 11.01 -5.44 13.06
N GLU A 72 9.89 -4.82 13.46
CA GLU A 72 8.55 -5.28 13.04
C GLU A 72 8.35 -5.16 11.53
N ILE A 73 8.71 -4.03 10.94
CA ILE A 73 8.57 -3.81 9.48
C ILE A 73 9.49 -4.74 8.69
N GLU A 74 10.73 -4.93 9.14
CA GLU A 74 11.70 -5.85 8.52
C GLU A 74 11.20 -7.30 8.54
N ARG A 75 10.55 -7.72 9.62
CA ARG A 75 9.91 -9.03 9.71
C ARG A 75 8.86 -9.23 8.60
N ARG A 76 8.14 -8.18 8.19
CA ARG A 76 7.16 -8.24 7.10
C ARG A 76 7.79 -8.55 5.74
N LEU A 77 9.07 -8.26 5.55
CA LEU A 77 9.79 -8.67 4.33
C LEU A 77 9.89 -10.19 4.18
N ALA A 78 10.07 -10.90 5.30
CA ALA A 78 10.19 -12.36 5.32
C ALA A 78 8.85 -13.10 5.36
N GLU A 79 7.77 -12.44 5.77
CA GLU A 79 6.44 -13.05 5.86
C GLU A 79 5.80 -13.22 4.47
N ARG A 80 4.93 -14.22 4.34
CA ARG A 80 4.10 -14.39 3.15
C ARG A 80 3.17 -13.20 2.97
N SER A 81 3.10 -12.71 1.75
CA SER A 81 2.25 -11.59 1.36
C SER A 81 0.80 -12.04 1.05
N VAL A 82 -0.08 -11.07 0.82
CA VAL A 82 -1.43 -11.33 0.30
C VAL A 82 -1.37 -12.04 -1.06
N VAL A 83 -0.42 -11.65 -1.93
CA VAL A 83 -0.25 -12.31 -3.24
C VAL A 83 0.12 -13.78 -3.09
N ASP A 84 1.04 -14.13 -2.17
CA ASP A 84 1.40 -15.53 -1.91
C ASP A 84 0.20 -16.35 -1.43
N HIS A 85 -0.61 -15.79 -0.55
CA HIS A 85 -1.83 -16.45 -0.06
C HIS A 85 -2.90 -16.54 -1.14
N PHE A 86 -2.99 -15.55 -2.01
CA PHE A 86 -3.92 -15.55 -3.13
C PHE A 86 -3.57 -16.64 -4.14
N TYR A 87 -2.31 -16.80 -4.50
CA TYR A 87 -1.88 -17.91 -5.37
C TYR A 87 -2.20 -19.27 -4.76
N ASN A 88 -1.97 -19.46 -3.45
CA ASN A 88 -2.36 -20.69 -2.78
C ASN A 88 -3.88 -20.93 -2.83
N PHE A 89 -4.68 -19.87 -2.65
CA PHE A 89 -6.13 -19.94 -2.78
C PHE A 89 -6.55 -20.38 -4.19
N LEU A 90 -5.96 -19.80 -5.22
CA LEU A 90 -6.25 -20.14 -6.61
C LEU A 90 -5.91 -21.61 -6.92
N GLU A 91 -4.76 -22.11 -6.46
CA GLU A 91 -4.39 -23.53 -6.62
C GLU A 91 -5.38 -24.47 -5.93
N HIS A 92 -5.85 -24.14 -4.73
CA HIS A 92 -6.90 -24.91 -4.04
C HIS A 92 -8.24 -24.89 -4.78
N ARG A 93 -8.46 -23.91 -5.66
CA ARG A 93 -9.62 -23.82 -6.54
C ARG A 93 -9.38 -24.40 -7.93
N GLY A 94 -8.23 -25.04 -8.16
CA GLY A 94 -7.89 -25.74 -9.40
C GLY A 94 -7.26 -24.86 -10.49
N VAL A 95 -6.85 -23.64 -10.18
CA VAL A 95 -6.09 -22.79 -11.12
C VAL A 95 -4.61 -23.10 -10.99
N THR A 96 -3.95 -23.41 -12.10
CA THR A 96 -2.51 -23.62 -12.15
C THR A 96 -1.79 -22.29 -12.03
N ILE A 97 -0.85 -22.17 -11.10
CA ILE A 97 0.02 -20.99 -10.96
C ILE A 97 1.41 -21.35 -11.49
N PRO A 98 1.84 -20.74 -12.61
CA PRO A 98 3.17 -20.95 -13.16
C PRO A 98 4.29 -20.67 -12.15
N ALA A 99 5.33 -21.52 -12.16
CA ALA A 99 6.43 -21.41 -11.20
C ALA A 99 7.16 -20.06 -11.28
N GLU A 100 7.25 -19.47 -12.46
CA GLU A 100 7.84 -18.14 -12.68
C GLU A 100 7.11 -17.03 -11.96
N LEU A 101 5.78 -17.11 -11.78
CA LEU A 101 5.01 -16.13 -11.00
C LEU A 101 5.32 -16.21 -9.50
N ARG A 102 5.64 -17.40 -9.01
CA ARG A 102 6.07 -17.60 -7.61
C ARG A 102 7.52 -17.18 -7.37
N ALA A 103 8.34 -17.29 -8.39
CA ALA A 103 9.75 -16.89 -8.37
C ALA A 103 9.98 -15.45 -8.83
N ASN A 104 8.88 -14.69 -9.08
CA ASN A 104 8.97 -13.32 -9.55
C ASN A 104 9.76 -12.43 -8.58
N ASP A 105 10.44 -11.43 -9.14
CA ASP A 105 11.08 -10.38 -8.35
C ASP A 105 9.99 -9.51 -7.67
N VAL A 106 9.83 -9.71 -6.37
CA VAL A 106 8.83 -8.99 -5.56
C VAL A 106 9.09 -7.49 -5.41
N THR A 107 10.21 -6.99 -5.94
CA THR A 107 10.51 -5.56 -6.03
C THR A 107 9.85 -4.91 -7.26
N LEU A 108 9.43 -5.72 -8.22
CA LEU A 108 8.77 -5.29 -9.45
C LEU A 108 7.27 -5.52 -9.40
N ALA A 109 6.53 -4.79 -10.22
CA ALA A 109 5.10 -5.02 -10.40
C ALA A 109 4.85 -6.40 -11.04
N THR A 110 3.83 -7.11 -10.55
CA THR A 110 3.40 -8.37 -11.12
C THR A 110 2.93 -8.16 -12.56
N GLN A 111 3.46 -8.97 -13.48
CA GLN A 111 3.07 -8.91 -14.87
C GLN A 111 1.80 -9.77 -15.12
N PRO A 112 0.94 -9.35 -16.04
CA PRO A 112 -0.22 -10.15 -16.45
C PRO A 112 0.21 -11.54 -16.96
N ASN A 113 -0.56 -12.56 -16.61
CA ASN A 113 -0.38 -13.93 -17.12
C ASN A 113 -1.74 -14.45 -17.62
N ALA A 114 -1.80 -14.76 -18.92
CA ALA A 114 -3.05 -15.11 -19.58
C ALA A 114 -3.67 -16.40 -19.01
N GLU A 115 -2.87 -17.42 -18.70
CA GLU A 115 -3.37 -18.70 -18.16
C GLU A 115 -4.03 -18.50 -16.79
N VAL A 116 -3.40 -17.69 -15.92
CA VAL A 116 -3.98 -17.35 -14.61
C VAL A 116 -5.23 -16.49 -14.77
N GLN A 117 -5.23 -15.53 -15.70
CA GLN A 117 -6.39 -14.68 -15.96
C GLN A 117 -7.59 -15.51 -16.47
N ASP A 118 -7.37 -16.45 -17.37
CA ASP A 118 -8.41 -17.35 -17.85
C ASP A 118 -8.98 -18.22 -16.71
N GLY A 119 -8.10 -18.74 -15.85
CA GLY A 119 -8.50 -19.49 -14.65
C GLY A 119 -9.33 -18.64 -13.69
N LEU A 120 -8.93 -17.38 -13.44
CA LEU A 120 -9.69 -16.43 -12.62
C LEU A 120 -11.08 -16.16 -13.22
N PHE A 121 -11.15 -15.95 -14.52
CA PHE A 121 -12.40 -15.66 -15.22
C PHE A 121 -13.37 -16.84 -15.17
N GLU A 122 -12.87 -18.07 -15.29
CA GLU A 122 -13.68 -19.27 -15.11
C GLU A 122 -14.20 -19.43 -13.67
N LEU A 123 -13.37 -19.15 -12.67
CA LEU A 123 -13.80 -19.15 -11.27
C LEU A 123 -14.86 -18.09 -11.00
N TYR A 124 -14.66 -16.87 -11.52
CA TYR A 124 -15.61 -15.77 -11.38
C TYR A 124 -17.00 -16.15 -11.91
N LYS A 125 -17.07 -16.77 -13.09
CA LYS A 125 -18.35 -17.19 -13.71
C LYS A 125 -19.04 -18.32 -12.98
N LYS A 126 -18.28 -19.24 -12.41
CA LYS A 126 -18.82 -20.50 -11.87
C LYS A 126 -19.11 -20.47 -10.36
N HIS A 127 -18.49 -19.57 -9.62
CA HIS A 127 -18.50 -19.56 -8.15
C HIS A 127 -18.83 -18.17 -7.60
N ALA A 128 -20.08 -17.96 -7.16
CA ALA A 128 -20.54 -16.67 -6.66
C ALA A 128 -19.74 -16.17 -5.44
N ASP A 129 -19.28 -17.06 -4.58
CA ASP A 129 -18.44 -16.73 -3.42
C ASP A 129 -17.06 -16.20 -3.86
N VAL A 130 -16.52 -16.75 -4.94
CA VAL A 130 -15.25 -16.28 -5.53
C VAL A 130 -15.46 -14.96 -6.26
N ALA A 131 -16.56 -14.79 -6.99
CA ALA A 131 -16.89 -13.54 -7.66
C ALA A 131 -16.95 -12.39 -6.64
N ILE A 132 -17.66 -12.58 -5.51
CA ILE A 132 -17.71 -11.59 -4.43
C ILE A 132 -16.31 -11.25 -3.89
N LEU A 133 -15.45 -12.26 -3.72
CA LEU A 133 -14.07 -12.03 -3.28
C LEU A 133 -13.29 -11.16 -4.27
N PHE A 134 -13.43 -11.43 -5.57
CA PHE A 134 -12.71 -10.68 -6.61
C PHE A 134 -13.21 -9.22 -6.71
N GLU A 135 -14.53 -9.01 -6.62
CA GLU A 135 -15.10 -7.66 -6.54
C GLU A 135 -14.56 -6.89 -5.34
N LEU A 136 -14.54 -7.51 -4.14
CA LEU A 136 -13.97 -6.88 -2.94
C LEU A 136 -12.47 -6.59 -3.07
N MET A 137 -11.72 -7.37 -3.83
CA MET A 137 -10.30 -7.07 -4.12
C MET A 137 -10.16 -5.87 -5.06
N THR A 138 -11.05 -5.73 -6.03
CA THR A 138 -11.11 -4.57 -6.92
C THR A 138 -11.49 -3.30 -6.14
N ASP A 139 -12.55 -3.36 -5.32
CA ASP A 139 -12.96 -2.27 -4.44
C ASP A 139 -11.82 -1.82 -3.50
N PHE A 140 -11.03 -2.80 -3.01
CA PHE A 140 -9.87 -2.50 -2.18
C PHE A 140 -8.79 -1.74 -2.95
N ASP A 141 -8.49 -2.13 -4.19
CA ASP A 141 -7.51 -1.44 -5.03
C ASP A 141 -7.97 -0.02 -5.37
N GLU A 142 -9.23 0.16 -5.76
CA GLU A 142 -9.84 1.48 -6.00
C GLU A 142 -9.75 2.36 -4.75
N GLY A 143 -10.13 1.82 -3.59
CA GLY A 143 -10.03 2.54 -2.32
C GLY A 143 -8.59 2.91 -1.94
N LEU A 144 -7.59 2.10 -2.32
CA LEU A 144 -6.19 2.41 -2.13
C LEU A 144 -5.73 3.55 -3.06
N GLN A 145 -6.21 3.59 -4.31
CA GLN A 145 -5.92 4.68 -5.25
C GLN A 145 -6.54 6.00 -4.76
N GLU A 146 -7.78 5.97 -4.27
CA GLU A 146 -8.42 7.14 -3.67
C GLU A 146 -7.64 7.64 -2.44
N TRP A 147 -7.23 6.73 -1.55
CA TRP A 147 -6.39 7.08 -0.41
C TRP A 147 -5.09 7.75 -0.85
N ARG A 148 -4.41 7.24 -1.87
CA ARG A 148 -3.16 7.84 -2.40
C ARG A 148 -3.39 9.27 -2.88
N TYR A 149 -4.47 9.50 -3.62
CA TYR A 149 -4.86 10.84 -4.06
C TYR A 149 -5.08 11.78 -2.87
N ARG A 150 -5.88 11.37 -1.90
CA ARG A 150 -6.16 12.16 -0.68
C ARG A 150 -4.88 12.40 0.14
N HIS A 151 -4.00 11.42 0.22
CA HIS A 151 -2.71 11.55 0.90
C HIS A 151 -1.84 12.62 0.23
N VAL A 152 -1.73 12.64 -1.10
CA VAL A 152 -1.02 13.69 -1.83
C VAL A 152 -1.62 15.06 -1.52
N LYS A 153 -2.94 15.19 -1.54
CA LYS A 153 -3.61 16.45 -1.19
C LYS A 153 -3.39 16.88 0.26
N LEU A 154 -3.31 15.94 1.18
CA LEU A 154 -2.93 16.22 2.58
C LEU A 154 -1.50 16.76 2.67
N VAL A 155 -0.56 16.13 1.97
CA VAL A 155 0.84 16.56 1.93
C VAL A 155 0.95 17.97 1.32
N GLU A 156 0.29 18.23 0.18
CA GLU A 156 0.23 19.55 -0.45
C GLU A 156 -0.26 20.63 0.54
N ARG A 157 -1.35 20.37 1.25
CA ARG A 157 -1.91 21.31 2.21
C ARG A 157 -1.02 21.52 3.43
N THR A 158 -0.32 20.46 3.87
CA THR A 158 0.52 20.48 5.07
C THR A 158 1.84 21.19 4.83
N ILE A 159 2.57 20.82 3.77
CA ILE A 159 3.92 21.35 3.51
C ILE A 159 3.94 22.48 2.48
N GLY A 160 2.92 22.61 1.63
CA GLY A 160 2.88 23.57 0.54
C GLY A 160 4.06 23.37 -0.43
N ALA A 161 4.68 24.46 -0.85
CA ALA A 161 5.84 24.46 -1.74
C ALA A 161 7.19 24.24 -1.02
N LYS A 162 7.21 23.85 0.26
CA LYS A 162 8.46 23.57 0.97
C LYS A 162 9.12 22.32 0.40
N ARG A 163 10.42 22.39 0.14
CA ARG A 163 11.20 21.24 -0.34
C ARG A 163 11.31 20.19 0.77
N GLY A 164 11.16 18.92 0.39
CA GLY A 164 11.39 17.80 1.29
C GLY A 164 12.86 17.62 1.61
N THR A 165 13.18 17.24 2.84
CA THR A 165 14.57 16.99 3.31
C THR A 165 15.15 15.67 2.81
N GLY A 166 14.34 14.77 2.27
CA GLY A 166 14.74 13.43 1.78
C GLY A 166 14.97 13.34 0.28
N GLY A 167 15.25 14.47 -0.41
CA GLY A 167 15.46 14.48 -1.86
C GLY A 167 14.16 14.52 -2.69
N SER A 168 13.00 14.62 -2.04
CA SER A 168 11.73 14.88 -2.73
C SER A 168 11.64 16.37 -3.12
N LEU A 169 11.07 16.63 -4.29
CA LEU A 169 10.83 17.99 -4.78
C LEU A 169 9.63 18.69 -4.08
N GLY A 170 9.17 18.17 -2.96
CA GLY A 170 7.99 18.67 -2.26
C GLY A 170 6.71 18.14 -2.90
N VAL A 171 5.86 19.06 -3.38
CA VAL A 171 4.57 18.73 -4.03
C VAL A 171 4.73 18.23 -5.46
N GLU A 172 5.88 18.46 -6.09
CA GLU A 172 6.19 17.95 -7.42
C GLU A 172 6.66 16.49 -7.34
N PHE A 173 5.74 15.57 -7.56
CA PHE A 173 5.96 14.14 -7.74
C PHE A 173 5.74 13.75 -9.20
#